data_57491c506bd5fd49de6f1a397a68ead7
#
_entry.id   57491c506bd5fd49de6f1a397a68ead7
#
_cell.length_a   1.000
_cell.length_b   1.000
_cell.length_c   1.000
_cell.angle_alpha   90.00
_cell.angle_beta   90.00
_cell.angle_gamma   90.00
#
_symmetry.space_group_name_H-M   'P 1'
#
loop_
_entity.id
_entity.type
_entity.pdbx_description
1 polymer ?
#
loop_
_entity_poly.entity_id
_entity_poly.type
_entity_poly.pdbx_seq_one_letter_code
_entity_poly.pdbx_strand_id
1 'polypeptide(L)'
;MLFRSRFTFEEHKVAAVLTFGLPGMRFLHEGQLEGAGVRLPVHLSRRPVDPKNARVSAFYDQLLAALGGTAVGHGEFEILRPRAAWSENSTDHCFVVVQWQSSPDSFDLVVVNLAAQPSQCYVTPSITGLARREWKMEDLLGEEKYWRNGNEMAARGLYLALPPRGAQIFHFTPAK
;
A
#
# COMPACT_ATOMS: atom_id res chain seq x y z
N MET A 1 -10.28 -11.73 -17.38
CA MET A 1 -9.22 -10.81 -17.79
C MET A 1 -7.91 -11.33 -17.25
N LEU A 2 -6.92 -11.61 -18.09
CA LEU A 2 -5.63 -12.20 -17.70
C LEU A 2 -4.74 -11.13 -17.09
N PHE A 3 -4.83 -10.91 -15.79
CA PHE A 3 -3.97 -9.95 -15.08
C PHE A 3 -2.47 -10.30 -15.17
N ARG A 4 -2.11 -11.54 -15.45
CA ARG A 4 -0.77 -12.09 -15.22
C ARG A 4 0.16 -12.12 -16.41
N SER A 5 -0.33 -12.12 -17.63
CA SER A 5 0.54 -12.13 -18.82
C SER A 5 0.93 -10.74 -19.30
N ARG A 6 0.41 -9.68 -18.65
CA ARG A 6 0.62 -8.28 -19.08
C ARG A 6 1.27 -7.37 -18.06
N PHE A 7 1.32 -7.78 -16.79
CA PHE A 7 1.93 -6.95 -15.72
C PHE A 7 3.31 -7.46 -15.35
N THR A 8 4.24 -6.54 -15.21
CA THR A 8 5.48 -6.78 -14.49
C THR A 8 5.16 -7.11 -13.02
N PHE A 9 6.13 -7.64 -12.29
CA PHE A 9 5.94 -7.89 -10.86
C PHE A 9 5.60 -6.61 -10.08
N GLU A 10 6.22 -5.49 -10.43
CA GLU A 10 6.01 -4.20 -9.76
C GLU A 10 4.59 -3.67 -10.03
N GLU A 11 4.10 -3.79 -11.24
CA GLU A 11 2.71 -3.44 -11.57
C GLU A 11 1.70 -4.36 -10.87
N HIS A 12 2.03 -5.64 -10.74
CA HIS A 12 1.22 -6.58 -9.98
C HIS A 12 1.18 -6.23 -8.49
N LYS A 13 2.33 -5.88 -7.90
CA LYS A 13 2.45 -5.39 -6.51
C LYS A 13 1.56 -4.16 -6.29
N VAL A 14 1.68 -3.15 -7.15
CA VAL A 14 0.87 -1.93 -7.10
C VAL A 14 -0.62 -2.25 -7.15
N ALA A 15 -1.04 -3.08 -8.13
CA ALA A 15 -2.45 -3.45 -8.28
C ALA A 15 -2.99 -4.21 -7.05
N ALA A 16 -2.20 -5.12 -6.49
CA ALA A 16 -2.58 -5.86 -5.30
C ALA A 16 -2.69 -4.94 -4.07
N VAL A 17 -1.66 -4.13 -3.78
CA VAL A 17 -1.66 -3.20 -2.63
C VAL A 17 -2.83 -2.22 -2.74
N LEU A 18 -3.11 -1.70 -3.94
CA LEU A 18 -4.24 -0.80 -4.16
C LEU A 18 -5.58 -1.51 -3.94
N THR A 19 -5.75 -2.72 -4.49
CA THR A 19 -6.98 -3.52 -4.34
C THR A 19 -7.28 -3.84 -2.88
N PHE A 20 -6.25 -4.16 -2.09
CA PHE A 20 -6.41 -4.47 -0.67
C PHE A 20 -6.43 -3.23 0.22
N GLY A 21 -5.83 -2.14 -0.24
CA GLY A 21 -5.72 -0.89 0.50
C GLY A 21 -6.92 0.05 0.36
N LEU A 22 -7.71 -0.09 -0.71
CA LEU A 22 -8.94 0.68 -0.89
C LEU A 22 -10.09 0.09 -0.05
N PRO A 23 -11.06 0.93 0.35
CA PRO A 23 -12.27 0.45 1.00
C PRO A 23 -13.14 -0.35 0.02
N GLY A 24 -13.83 -1.35 0.55
CA GLY A 24 -14.75 -2.18 -0.21
C GLY A 24 -14.47 -3.67 -0.11
N MET A 25 -15.17 -4.44 -0.92
CA MET A 25 -15.03 -5.89 -0.94
C MET A 25 -13.73 -6.30 -1.62
N ARG A 26 -12.97 -7.16 -0.96
CA ARG A 26 -11.72 -7.73 -1.47
C ARG A 26 -12.02 -9.09 -2.08
N PHE A 27 -11.67 -9.26 -3.33
CA PHE A 27 -11.88 -10.50 -4.04
C PHE A 27 -10.57 -11.03 -4.62
N LEU A 28 -10.24 -12.26 -4.26
CA LEU A 28 -9.12 -13.02 -4.80
C LEU A 28 -9.66 -14.15 -5.67
N HIS A 29 -9.17 -14.25 -6.89
CA HIS A 29 -9.50 -15.39 -7.73
C HIS A 29 -8.51 -16.55 -7.52
N GLU A 30 -8.95 -17.75 -7.83
CA GLU A 30 -8.13 -18.96 -7.72
C GLU A 30 -6.80 -18.81 -8.47
N GLY A 31 -5.72 -19.23 -7.81
CA GLY A 31 -4.36 -19.19 -8.34
C GLY A 31 -3.70 -17.79 -8.31
N GLN A 32 -4.36 -16.75 -7.80
CA GLN A 32 -3.79 -15.41 -7.72
C GLN A 32 -2.63 -15.35 -6.72
N LEU A 33 -2.78 -15.97 -5.57
CA LEU A 33 -1.75 -15.99 -4.52
C LEU A 33 -0.52 -16.78 -4.94
N GLU A 34 -0.70 -17.81 -5.75
CA GLU A 34 0.38 -18.66 -6.25
C GLU A 34 1.10 -18.09 -7.47
N GLY A 35 0.62 -16.99 -8.01
CA GLY A 35 1.18 -16.47 -9.23
C GLY A 35 0.92 -17.35 -10.47
N ALA A 36 -0.18 -18.19 -10.49
CA ALA A 36 -0.51 -19.05 -11.63
C ALA A 36 -0.64 -18.25 -12.94
N GLY A 37 0.01 -18.66 -14.01
CA GLY A 37 0.02 -18.00 -15.33
C GLY A 37 -1.12 -18.44 -16.24
N VAL A 38 -1.68 -19.62 -16.00
CA VAL A 38 -2.72 -20.22 -16.83
C VAL A 38 -4.10 -19.86 -16.33
N ARG A 39 -4.92 -19.27 -17.22
CA ARG A 39 -6.35 -19.09 -16.94
C ARG A 39 -7.06 -20.43 -17.05
N LEU A 40 -7.71 -20.85 -15.96
CA LEU A 40 -8.55 -22.03 -15.99
C LEU A 40 -9.89 -21.71 -16.65
N PRO A 41 -10.24 -22.36 -17.76
CA PRO A 41 -11.60 -22.31 -18.28
C PRO A 41 -12.55 -23.02 -17.32
N VAL A 42 -13.73 -22.45 -17.12
CA VAL A 42 -14.76 -22.96 -16.18
C VAL A 42 -15.19 -24.41 -16.48
N HIS A 43 -14.93 -24.88 -17.69
CA HIS A 43 -15.39 -26.18 -18.17
C HIS A 43 -14.31 -27.29 -18.12
N LEU A 44 -13.11 -27.02 -17.58
CA LEU A 44 -12.08 -28.07 -17.48
C LEU A 44 -12.30 -28.92 -16.24
N SER A 45 -12.43 -30.23 -16.45
CA SER A 45 -12.50 -31.23 -15.38
C SER A 45 -11.13 -31.52 -14.74
N ARG A 46 -10.05 -31.10 -15.34
CA ARG A 46 -8.68 -31.27 -14.83
C ARG A 46 -7.92 -29.96 -14.86
N ARG A 47 -7.32 -29.62 -13.72
CA ARG A 47 -6.44 -28.45 -13.60
C ARG A 47 -5.10 -28.74 -14.28
N PRO A 48 -4.59 -27.88 -15.19
CA PRO A 48 -3.23 -27.98 -15.66
C PRO A 48 -2.24 -27.77 -14.51
N VAL A 49 -1.11 -28.46 -14.54
CA VAL A 49 -0.02 -28.24 -13.61
C VAL A 49 0.62 -26.91 -13.96
N ASP A 50 0.43 -25.92 -13.07
CA ASP A 50 1.03 -24.59 -13.22
C ASP A 50 1.98 -24.37 -12.03
N PRO A 51 3.29 -24.21 -12.25
CA PRO A 51 4.23 -24.02 -11.16
C PRO A 51 3.96 -22.70 -10.43
N LYS A 52 4.03 -22.74 -9.11
CA LYS A 52 3.91 -21.54 -8.26
C LYS A 52 5.03 -20.56 -8.58
N ASN A 53 4.68 -19.29 -8.69
CA ASN A 53 5.66 -18.22 -8.74
C ASN A 53 6.06 -17.84 -7.30
N ALA A 54 7.24 -18.29 -6.87
CA ALA A 54 7.71 -18.10 -5.51
C ALA A 54 7.77 -16.61 -5.10
N ARG A 55 8.15 -15.71 -6.03
CA ARG A 55 8.20 -14.27 -5.76
C ARG A 55 6.82 -13.68 -5.50
N VAL A 56 5.83 -14.08 -6.27
CA VAL A 56 4.44 -13.63 -6.11
C VAL A 56 3.85 -14.20 -4.83
N SER A 57 4.06 -15.49 -4.54
CA SER A 57 3.58 -16.11 -3.30
C SER A 57 4.16 -15.42 -2.07
N ALA A 58 5.47 -15.24 -2.00
CA ALA A 58 6.13 -14.56 -0.88
C ALA A 58 5.62 -13.12 -0.68
N PHE A 59 5.37 -12.40 -1.77
CA PHE A 59 4.77 -11.07 -1.69
C PHE A 59 3.35 -11.10 -1.11
N TYR A 60 2.50 -12.04 -1.51
CA TYR A 60 1.15 -12.15 -0.94
C TYR A 60 1.17 -12.59 0.53
N ASP A 61 2.08 -13.50 0.91
CA ASP A 61 2.24 -13.88 2.31
C ASP A 61 2.58 -12.67 3.17
N GLN A 62 3.51 -11.82 2.71
CA GLN A 62 3.87 -10.57 3.38
C GLN A 62 2.71 -9.57 3.39
N LEU A 63 2.03 -9.36 2.26
CA LEU A 63 0.88 -8.45 2.16
C LEU A 63 -0.25 -8.87 3.10
N LEU A 64 -0.62 -10.14 3.12
CA LEU A 64 -1.70 -10.64 3.97
C LEU A 64 -1.33 -10.55 5.46
N ALA A 65 -0.05 -10.80 5.81
CA ALA A 65 0.44 -10.60 7.17
C ALA A 65 0.36 -9.13 7.60
N ALA A 66 0.79 -8.19 6.73
CA ALA A 66 0.68 -6.76 6.95
C ALA A 66 -0.78 -6.32 7.18
N LEU A 67 -1.69 -6.79 6.33
CA LEU A 67 -3.12 -6.48 6.45
C LEU A 67 -3.73 -7.01 7.76
N GLY A 68 -3.31 -8.21 8.19
CA GLY A 68 -3.78 -8.81 9.45
C GLY A 68 -3.32 -8.05 10.71
N GLY A 69 -2.23 -7.29 10.61
CA GLY A 69 -1.66 -6.49 11.71
C GLY A 69 -2.06 -5.00 11.71
N THR A 70 -2.90 -4.57 10.77
CA THR A 70 -3.23 -3.16 10.56
C THR A 70 -4.74 -2.90 10.63
N ALA A 71 -5.14 -1.62 10.62
CA ALA A 71 -6.55 -1.22 10.50
C ALA A 71 -7.07 -1.33 9.05
N VAL A 72 -6.19 -1.63 8.09
CA VAL A 72 -6.55 -1.65 6.66
C VAL A 72 -7.68 -2.62 6.38
N GLY A 73 -8.83 -2.08 6.01
CA GLY A 73 -10.04 -2.82 5.64
C GLY A 73 -10.99 -3.16 6.78
N HIS A 74 -10.68 -2.78 8.01
CA HIS A 74 -11.61 -2.94 9.14
C HIS A 74 -11.77 -1.66 9.99
N GLY A 75 -10.91 -0.66 9.79
CA GLY A 75 -11.01 0.63 10.46
C GLY A 75 -11.83 1.66 9.67
N GLU A 76 -11.91 2.85 10.20
CA GLU A 76 -12.32 4.02 9.45
C GLU A 76 -11.25 4.38 8.42
N PHE A 77 -11.65 4.95 7.29
CA PHE A 77 -10.71 5.31 6.23
C PHE A 77 -10.93 6.73 5.72
N GLU A 78 -9.84 7.29 5.19
CA GLU A 78 -9.85 8.54 4.46
C GLU A 78 -8.90 8.47 3.28
N ILE A 79 -9.33 8.94 2.11
CA ILE A 79 -8.44 9.10 0.95
C ILE A 79 -7.80 10.47 1.07
N LEU A 80 -6.51 10.47 1.41
CA LEU A 80 -5.75 11.70 1.57
C LEU A 80 -5.42 12.33 0.21
N ARG A 81 -5.42 13.66 0.16
CA ARG A 81 -5.03 14.41 -1.04
C ARG A 81 -3.53 14.72 -1.00
N PRO A 82 -2.72 14.12 -1.89
CA PRO A 82 -1.32 14.48 -2.04
C PRO A 82 -1.16 15.93 -2.51
N ARG A 83 -0.07 16.57 -2.13
CA ARG A 83 0.33 17.92 -2.56
C ARG A 83 1.73 17.88 -3.14
N ALA A 84 2.04 18.78 -4.05
CA ALA A 84 3.36 18.93 -4.64
C ALA A 84 4.46 19.03 -3.56
N ALA A 85 5.55 18.32 -3.74
CA ALA A 85 6.68 18.35 -2.83
C ALA A 85 7.42 19.70 -2.87
N TRP A 86 7.42 20.37 -4.03
CA TRP A 86 7.88 21.75 -4.25
C TRP A 86 7.14 22.32 -5.47
N SER A 87 7.26 23.64 -5.70
CA SER A 87 6.45 24.38 -6.68
C SER A 87 6.48 23.83 -8.11
N GLU A 88 7.58 23.22 -8.52
CA GLU A 88 7.77 22.70 -9.89
C GLU A 88 7.59 21.17 -9.97
N ASN A 89 7.33 20.51 -8.84
CA ASN A 89 7.07 19.09 -8.81
C ASN A 89 5.57 18.82 -9.01
N SER A 90 5.24 18.17 -10.11
CA SER A 90 3.86 17.78 -10.45
C SER A 90 3.62 16.27 -10.27
N THR A 91 4.46 15.57 -9.50
CA THR A 91 4.33 14.10 -9.35
C THR A 91 3.40 13.67 -8.21
N ASP A 92 2.87 14.61 -7.44
CA ASP A 92 1.89 14.37 -6.38
C ASP A 92 0.63 13.67 -6.90
N HIS A 93 0.15 14.03 -8.10
CA HIS A 93 -1.01 13.37 -8.71
C HIS A 93 -0.78 11.91 -9.14
N CYS A 94 0.47 11.42 -9.07
CA CYS A 94 0.80 10.03 -9.33
C CYS A 94 0.51 9.12 -8.12
N PHE A 95 0.23 9.71 -6.95
CA PHE A 95 0.01 8.96 -5.73
C PHE A 95 -1.47 8.67 -5.48
N VAL A 96 -1.73 7.49 -4.95
CA VAL A 96 -2.94 7.16 -4.19
C VAL A 96 -2.51 6.91 -2.75
N VAL A 97 -3.08 7.66 -1.81
CA VAL A 97 -2.80 7.52 -0.38
C VAL A 97 -4.10 7.32 0.36
N VAL A 98 -4.21 6.20 1.06
CA VAL A 98 -5.38 5.86 1.87
C VAL A 98 -4.94 5.71 3.32
N GLN A 99 -5.53 6.51 4.19
CA GLN A 99 -5.36 6.39 5.63
C GLN A 99 -6.41 5.44 6.19
N TRP A 100 -6.01 4.60 7.14
CA TRP A 100 -6.88 3.73 7.90
C TRP A 100 -6.62 3.89 9.40
N GLN A 101 -7.67 3.83 10.20
CA GLN A 101 -7.56 3.96 11.65
C GLN A 101 -8.61 3.12 12.37
N SER A 102 -8.18 2.36 13.37
CA SER A 102 -9.09 1.61 14.28
C SER A 102 -8.89 2.01 15.74
N SER A 103 -7.88 2.79 16.05
CA SER A 103 -7.50 3.23 17.39
C SER A 103 -6.97 4.66 17.35
N PRO A 104 -7.16 5.48 18.39
CA PRO A 104 -6.58 6.83 18.47
C PRO A 104 -5.04 6.82 18.59
N ASP A 105 -4.45 5.68 18.94
CA ASP A 105 -3.02 5.54 19.17
C ASP A 105 -2.27 4.87 18.02
N SER A 106 -2.94 4.54 16.92
CA SER A 106 -2.29 3.99 15.73
C SER A 106 -3.08 4.30 14.47
N PHE A 107 -2.37 4.41 13.37
CA PHE A 107 -2.99 4.53 12.05
C PHE A 107 -2.07 3.92 10.98
N ASP A 108 -2.64 3.64 9.83
CA ASP A 108 -1.95 3.03 8.71
C ASP A 108 -2.10 3.90 7.46
N LEU A 109 -1.05 3.96 6.65
CA LEU A 109 -1.08 4.58 5.34
C LEU A 109 -0.77 3.54 4.27
N VAL A 110 -1.70 3.32 3.37
CA VAL A 110 -1.47 2.62 2.11
C VAL A 110 -1.04 3.65 1.08
N VAL A 111 0.18 3.52 0.56
CA VAL A 111 0.79 4.51 -0.35
C VAL A 111 1.20 3.83 -1.64
N VAL A 112 0.73 4.32 -2.76
CA VAL A 112 1.00 3.76 -4.08
C VAL A 112 1.39 4.85 -5.06
N ASN A 113 2.52 4.67 -5.75
CA ASN A 113 2.91 5.47 -6.91
C ASN A 113 2.45 4.76 -8.20
N LEU A 114 1.49 5.32 -8.89
CA LEU A 114 0.95 4.77 -10.14
C LEU A 114 1.82 5.06 -11.37
N ALA A 115 2.80 5.95 -11.26
CA ALA A 115 3.66 6.33 -12.37
C ALA A 115 4.79 5.34 -12.61
N ALA A 116 5.29 5.30 -13.83
CA ALA A 116 6.50 4.57 -14.21
C ALA A 116 7.79 5.37 -13.95
N GLN A 117 7.72 6.39 -13.12
CA GLN A 117 8.84 7.26 -12.72
C GLN A 117 8.86 7.44 -11.20
N PRO A 118 10.03 7.79 -10.61
CA PRO A 118 10.10 8.20 -9.22
C PRO A 118 9.19 9.40 -8.98
N SER A 119 8.44 9.39 -7.89
CA SER A 119 7.47 10.43 -7.57
C SER A 119 7.58 10.85 -6.12
N GLN A 120 7.26 12.11 -5.83
CA GLN A 120 7.33 12.70 -4.50
C GLN A 120 6.08 13.54 -4.22
N CYS A 121 5.63 13.50 -2.97
CA CYS A 121 4.52 14.34 -2.51
C CYS A 121 4.61 14.60 -1.00
N TYR A 122 3.77 15.53 -0.54
CA TYR A 122 3.40 15.65 0.85
C TYR A 122 1.95 15.22 1.04
N VAL A 123 1.67 14.54 2.16
CA VAL A 123 0.30 14.26 2.62
C VAL A 123 0.17 14.64 4.08
N THR A 124 -0.99 15.13 4.50
CA THR A 124 -1.24 15.45 5.91
C THR A 124 -2.18 14.39 6.48
N PRO A 125 -1.71 13.53 7.41
CA PRO A 125 -2.58 12.57 8.07
C PRO A 125 -3.67 13.27 8.87
N SER A 126 -4.89 12.75 8.80
CA SER A 126 -6.07 13.30 9.49
C SER A 126 -6.27 12.56 10.82
N ILE A 127 -5.35 12.79 11.77
CA ILE A 127 -5.33 12.11 13.06
C ILE A 127 -5.50 13.10 14.21
N THR A 128 -6.46 12.84 15.09
CA THR A 128 -6.63 13.61 16.32
C THR A 128 -5.39 13.46 17.22
N GLY A 129 -4.77 14.58 17.57
CA GLY A 129 -3.56 14.58 18.40
C GLY A 129 -2.27 14.25 17.66
N LEU A 130 -2.28 14.24 16.32
CA LEU A 130 -1.07 14.01 15.50
C LEU A 130 0.11 14.87 15.97
N ALA A 131 -0.09 16.17 16.14
CA ALA A 131 0.95 17.15 16.47
C ALA A 131 1.59 17.01 17.87
N ARG A 132 1.01 16.22 18.76
CA ARG A 132 1.46 16.15 20.16
C ARG A 132 2.39 14.98 20.45
N ARG A 133 2.80 14.24 19.42
CA ARG A 133 3.51 12.95 19.58
C ARG A 133 4.66 12.83 18.59
N GLU A 134 5.65 12.07 19.01
CA GLU A 134 6.59 11.44 18.08
C GLU A 134 5.98 10.13 17.61
N TRP A 135 6.14 9.83 16.34
CA TRP A 135 5.58 8.65 15.70
C TRP A 135 6.67 7.75 15.16
N LYS A 136 6.60 6.48 15.48
CA LYS A 136 7.33 5.43 14.80
C LYS A 136 6.53 5.02 13.56
N MET A 137 7.15 5.07 12.40
CA MET A 137 6.60 4.70 11.11
C MET A 137 7.35 3.47 10.59
N GLU A 138 6.68 2.36 10.39
CA GLU A 138 7.26 1.10 9.91
C GLU A 138 6.68 0.75 8.54
N ASP A 139 7.55 0.44 7.56
CA ASP A 139 7.13 -0.13 6.28
C ASP A 139 6.91 -1.63 6.44
N LEU A 140 5.65 -2.08 6.33
CA LEU A 140 5.29 -3.48 6.48
C LEU A 140 5.55 -4.33 5.22
N LEU A 141 5.81 -3.69 4.09
CA LEU A 141 6.21 -4.35 2.84
C LEU A 141 7.72 -4.24 2.56
N GLY A 142 8.45 -3.55 3.46
CA GLY A 142 9.89 -3.42 3.52
C GLY A 142 10.40 -3.75 4.92
N GLU A 143 11.62 -3.32 5.21
CA GLU A 143 12.25 -3.50 6.53
C GLU A 143 12.52 -2.15 7.22
N GLU A 144 12.13 -1.06 6.60
CA GLU A 144 12.51 0.28 7.00
C GLU A 144 11.63 0.82 8.12
N LYS A 145 12.28 1.51 9.05
CA LYS A 145 11.65 2.15 10.21
C LYS A 145 12.13 3.59 10.29
N TYR A 146 11.19 4.48 10.55
CA TYR A 146 11.45 5.90 10.64
C TYR A 146 10.81 6.47 11.91
N TRP A 147 11.34 7.58 12.38
CA TRP A 147 10.73 8.41 13.42
C TRP A 147 10.26 9.71 12.78
N ARG A 148 9.06 10.14 13.14
CA ARG A 148 8.42 11.32 12.56
C ARG A 148 7.85 12.20 13.66
N ASN A 149 8.19 13.48 13.58
CA ASN A 149 7.64 14.47 14.50
C ASN A 149 6.21 14.82 14.06
N GLY A 150 5.25 14.67 14.98
CA GLY A 150 3.85 14.92 14.70
C GLY A 150 3.53 16.40 14.45
N ASN A 151 4.28 17.34 15.06
CA ASN A 151 4.12 18.77 14.77
C ASN A 151 4.53 19.07 13.31
N GLU A 152 5.62 18.48 12.82
CA GLU A 152 6.06 18.65 11.44
C GLU A 152 5.04 18.03 10.47
N MET A 153 4.55 16.83 10.76
CA MET A 153 3.52 16.18 9.94
C MET A 153 2.23 17.00 9.89
N ALA A 154 1.82 17.62 11.00
CA ALA A 154 0.64 18.47 11.02
C ALA A 154 0.84 19.80 10.27
N ALA A 155 2.02 20.41 10.38
CA ALA A 155 2.31 21.72 9.81
C ALA A 155 2.67 21.63 8.31
N ARG A 156 3.53 20.69 7.92
CA ARG A 156 4.09 20.56 6.58
C ARG A 156 3.54 19.36 5.81
N GLY A 157 3.02 18.37 6.50
CA GLY A 157 2.68 17.07 5.99
C GLY A 157 3.84 16.07 6.08
N LEU A 158 3.54 14.81 5.86
CA LEU A 158 4.49 13.73 5.72
C LEU A 158 5.04 13.74 4.28
N TYR A 159 6.35 13.83 4.14
CA TYR A 159 7.01 13.67 2.84
C TYR A 159 7.07 12.20 2.45
N LEU A 160 6.65 11.90 1.23
CA LEU A 160 6.68 10.58 0.63
C LEU A 160 7.46 10.63 -0.69
N ALA A 161 8.37 9.67 -0.87
CA ALA A 161 9.12 9.47 -2.10
C ALA A 161 9.12 7.99 -2.43
N LEU A 162 8.52 7.63 -3.56
CA LEU A 162 8.44 6.24 -4.01
C LEU A 162 9.10 6.06 -5.38
N PRO A 163 9.74 4.90 -5.59
CA PRO A 163 10.26 4.54 -6.90
C PRO A 163 9.11 4.34 -7.93
N PRO A 164 9.44 4.15 -9.21
CA PRO A 164 8.46 3.77 -10.23
C PRO A 164 7.65 2.56 -9.78
N ARG A 165 6.31 2.65 -9.90
CA ARG A 165 5.42 1.56 -9.46
C ARG A 165 5.66 1.12 -8.01
N GLY A 166 6.08 2.06 -7.13
CA GLY A 166 6.28 1.79 -5.72
C GLY A 166 4.95 1.60 -4.98
N ALA A 167 4.92 0.68 -4.03
CA ALA A 167 3.77 0.46 -3.17
C ALA A 167 4.25 0.05 -1.77
N GLN A 168 3.72 0.73 -0.74
CA GLN A 168 4.11 0.55 0.66
C GLN A 168 2.87 0.58 1.56
N ILE A 169 2.96 -0.08 2.70
CA ILE A 169 1.98 0.01 3.78
C ILE A 169 2.76 0.44 5.02
N PHE A 170 2.50 1.64 5.49
CA PHE A 170 3.13 2.17 6.69
C PHE A 170 2.21 2.02 7.89
N HIS A 171 2.75 1.48 8.97
CA HIS A 171 2.11 1.42 10.27
C HIS A 171 2.71 2.46 11.20
N PHE A 172 1.85 3.28 11.80
CA PHE A 172 2.24 4.34 12.73
C PHE A 172 1.81 4.03 14.15
N THR A 173 2.75 4.10 15.07
CA THR A 173 2.53 3.98 16.51
C THR A 173 3.24 5.12 17.25
N PRO A 174 2.76 5.56 18.43
CA PRO A 174 3.49 6.53 19.24
C PRO A 174 4.89 6.00 19.58
N ALA A 175 5.90 6.84 19.41
CA ALA A 175 7.22 6.56 19.92
C ALA A 175 7.16 6.62 21.46
N LYS A 176 7.79 5.67 22.13
CA LYS A 176 7.87 5.62 23.59
C LYS A 176 8.90 6.64 24.09
#